data_0bf7624f8c173107bbfb696e1ef8220f
#
_entry.id   0bf7624f8c173107bbfb696e1ef8220f
#
_cell.length_a   1.000
_cell.length_b   1.000
_cell.length_c   1.000
_cell.angle_alpha   90.00
_cell.angle_beta   90.00
_cell.angle_gamma   90.00
#
_symmetry.space_group_name_H-M   'P 1'
#
loop_
_entity.id
_entity.type
_entity.pdbx_description
1 polymer ?
#
loop_
_entity_poly.entity_id
_entity_poly.type
_entity_poly.pdbx_seq_one_letter_code
_entity_poly.pdbx_strand_id
1 'polypeptide(L)'
;EITVTAGEFGQPFTTDTSAPAAAAMMAALEDAWGVEPRAIGMGGSIPFTADLAQVFPEATLLITGVEDPDTRAPSANESLHIDDFKRAVVAEALWLARLSA
;
A
#
# COMPACT_ATOMS: atom_id res chain seq x y z
N GLU A 1 -5.54 34.80 19.48
CA GLU A 1 -5.25 33.60 20.28
C GLU A 1 -5.44 32.35 19.42
N ILE A 2 -4.48 31.44 19.44
CA ILE A 2 -4.55 30.18 18.70
C ILE A 2 -4.63 29.07 19.74
N THR A 3 -5.66 28.22 19.64
CA THR A 3 -5.80 27.04 20.47
C THR A 3 -5.45 25.79 19.65
N VAL A 4 -4.55 24.95 20.15
CA VAL A 4 -4.19 23.68 19.54
C VAL A 4 -4.75 22.55 20.41
N THR A 5 -5.58 21.71 19.81
CA THR A 5 -6.15 20.53 20.48
C THR A 5 -5.64 19.28 19.79
N ALA A 6 -5.08 18.34 20.55
CA ALA A 6 -4.69 17.05 20.01
C ALA A 6 -5.95 16.24 19.63
N GLY A 7 -5.95 15.72 18.41
CA GLY A 7 -6.99 14.81 17.92
C GLY A 7 -6.49 13.36 17.89
N GLU A 8 -7.12 12.54 17.08
CA GLU A 8 -6.65 11.17 16.82
C GLU A 8 -5.31 11.21 16.08
N PHE A 9 -4.40 10.34 16.49
CA PHE A 9 -3.11 10.19 15.83
C PHE A 9 -2.67 8.73 15.83
N GLY A 10 -1.86 8.37 14.82
CA GLY A 10 -1.24 7.06 14.70
C GLY A 10 0.27 7.20 14.53
N GLN A 11 0.99 6.13 14.82
CA GLN A 11 2.43 6.09 14.58
C GLN A 11 2.72 6.02 13.07
N PRO A 12 3.77 6.72 12.58
CA PRO A 12 4.17 6.61 11.19
C PRO A 12 4.75 5.23 10.89
N PHE A 13 4.61 4.82 9.64
CA PHE A 13 5.18 3.59 9.13
C PHE A 13 5.87 3.84 7.79
N THR A 14 7.02 3.23 7.59
CA THR A 14 7.76 3.26 6.32
C THR A 14 8.20 1.86 5.95
N THR A 15 7.85 1.43 4.73
CA THR A 15 8.31 0.13 4.19
C THR A 15 9.77 0.21 3.76
N ASP A 16 10.55 -0.81 4.07
CA ASP A 16 11.89 -1.00 3.49
C ASP A 16 11.76 -1.49 2.05
N THR A 17 11.88 -0.55 1.11
CA THR A 17 11.80 -0.83 -0.32
C THR A 17 13.01 -1.60 -0.87
N SER A 18 14.08 -1.76 -0.09
CA SER A 18 15.25 -2.56 -0.46
C SER A 18 15.08 -4.05 -0.16
N ALA A 19 14.08 -4.43 0.63
CA ALA A 19 13.81 -5.83 0.95
C ALA A 19 13.48 -6.65 -0.31
N PRO A 20 13.93 -7.93 -0.39
CA PRO A 20 13.66 -8.78 -1.56
C PRO A 20 12.17 -8.94 -1.88
N ALA A 21 11.32 -9.02 -0.86
CA ALA A 21 9.88 -9.10 -1.05
C ALA A 21 9.30 -7.83 -1.68
N ALA A 22 9.84 -6.66 -1.33
CA ALA A 22 9.45 -5.39 -1.94
C ALA A 22 9.88 -5.31 -3.42
N ALA A 23 11.10 -5.74 -3.74
CA ALA A 23 11.57 -5.81 -5.13
C ALA A 23 10.71 -6.76 -5.98
N ALA A 24 10.31 -7.90 -5.44
CA ALA A 24 9.40 -8.84 -6.11
C ALA A 24 8.02 -8.23 -6.35
N MET A 25 7.49 -7.45 -5.41
CA MET A 25 6.22 -6.74 -5.57
C MET A 25 6.31 -5.67 -6.65
N MET A 26 7.38 -4.87 -6.66
CA MET A 26 7.58 -3.85 -7.68
C MET A 26 7.62 -4.47 -9.09
N ALA A 27 8.34 -5.57 -9.27
CA ALA A 27 8.35 -6.30 -10.54
C ALA A 27 6.97 -6.86 -10.93
N ALA A 28 6.22 -7.38 -9.97
CA ALA A 28 4.87 -7.90 -10.22
C ALA A 28 3.90 -6.79 -10.62
N LEU A 29 3.99 -5.62 -9.98
CA LEU A 29 3.21 -4.43 -10.34
C LEU A 29 3.55 -3.93 -11.75
N GLU A 30 4.82 -3.87 -12.10
CA GLU A 30 5.26 -3.49 -13.45
C GLU A 30 4.70 -4.44 -14.52
N ASP A 31 4.78 -5.74 -14.28
CA ASP A 31 4.23 -6.75 -15.20
C ASP A 31 2.71 -6.63 -15.36
N ALA A 32 1.99 -6.32 -14.28
CA ALA A 32 0.53 -6.22 -14.31
C ALA A 32 0.02 -4.94 -14.98
N TRP A 33 0.71 -3.82 -14.80
CA TRP A 33 0.31 -2.52 -15.36
C TRP A 33 1.04 -2.11 -16.63
N GLY A 34 2.20 -2.71 -16.92
CA GLY A 34 3.02 -2.36 -18.07
C GLY A 34 3.78 -1.03 -17.92
N VAL A 35 3.85 -0.49 -16.71
CA VAL A 35 4.58 0.73 -16.37
C VAL A 35 5.34 0.55 -15.08
N GLU A 36 6.47 1.22 -14.94
CA GLU A 36 7.29 1.17 -13.73
C GLU A 36 6.51 1.71 -12.52
N PRO A 37 6.36 0.90 -11.45
CA PRO A 37 5.68 1.35 -10.24
C PRO A 37 6.54 2.36 -9.45
N ARG A 38 5.88 3.17 -8.65
CA ARG A 38 6.52 4.17 -7.80
C ARG A 38 6.10 3.99 -6.35
N ALA A 39 7.07 4.07 -5.46
CA ALA A 39 6.79 4.22 -4.04
C ALA A 39 6.39 5.66 -3.75
N ILE A 40 5.29 5.85 -3.05
CA ILE A 40 4.79 7.17 -2.67
C ILE A 40 4.58 7.24 -1.16
N GLY A 41 4.73 8.44 -0.61
CA GLY A 41 4.29 8.73 0.73
C GLY A 41 2.82 9.14 0.74
N MET A 42 2.10 8.70 1.76
CA MET A 42 0.71 9.10 1.97
C MET A 42 0.54 9.77 3.33
N GLY A 43 -0.25 10.83 3.37
CA GLY A 43 -0.71 11.43 4.60
C GLY A 43 -1.83 10.60 5.24
N GLY A 44 -1.93 10.66 6.57
CA GLY A 44 -2.87 9.84 7.32
C GLY A 44 -2.32 8.44 7.60
N SER A 45 -1.84 8.24 8.82
CA SER A 45 -1.33 6.94 9.24
C SER A 45 -2.45 5.94 9.47
N ILE A 46 -2.19 4.69 9.15
CA ILE A 46 -3.04 3.55 9.51
C ILE A 46 -2.39 2.90 10.73
N PRO A 47 -2.93 3.06 11.96
CA PRO A 47 -2.31 2.55 13.18
C PRO A 47 -2.00 1.06 13.13
N PHE A 48 -2.86 0.29 12.47
CA PHE A 48 -2.71 -1.15 12.30
C PHE A 48 -1.37 -1.56 11.66
N THR A 49 -0.83 -0.78 10.71
CA THR A 49 0.45 -1.10 10.08
C THR A 49 1.63 -0.97 11.02
N ALA A 50 1.61 0.05 11.88
CA ALA A 50 2.62 0.23 12.91
C ALA A 50 2.54 -0.88 13.97
N ASP A 51 1.34 -1.27 14.37
CA ASP A 51 1.12 -2.37 15.32
C ASP A 51 1.62 -3.71 14.75
N LEU A 52 1.32 -4.01 13.49
CA LEU A 52 1.85 -5.19 12.80
C LEU A 52 3.38 -5.20 12.75
N ALA A 53 4.00 -4.06 12.46
CA ALA A 53 5.46 -3.94 12.43
C ALA A 53 6.10 -4.21 13.80
N GLN A 54 5.41 -3.87 14.89
CA GLN A 54 5.87 -4.18 16.24
C GLN A 54 5.73 -5.66 16.60
N VAL A 55 4.62 -6.29 16.20
CA VAL A 55 4.35 -7.70 16.48
C VAL A 55 5.21 -8.62 15.61
N PHE A 56 5.45 -8.23 14.37
CA PHE A 56 6.22 -9.01 13.40
C PHE A 56 7.38 -8.18 12.83
N PRO A 57 8.42 -7.90 13.63
CA PRO A 57 9.51 -7.00 13.21
C PRO A 57 10.32 -7.51 12.01
N GLU A 58 10.31 -8.82 11.76
CA GLU A 58 10.99 -9.42 10.61
C GLU A 58 10.12 -9.49 9.35
N ALA A 59 8.84 -9.13 9.43
CA ALA A 59 7.95 -9.15 8.29
C ALA A 59 8.11 -7.89 7.43
N THR A 60 8.13 -8.06 6.12
CA THR A 60 8.06 -6.94 5.17
C THR A 60 6.59 -6.61 4.93
N LEU A 61 6.18 -5.41 5.34
CA LEU A 61 4.82 -4.92 5.12
C LEU A 61 4.79 -4.11 3.83
N LEU A 62 3.99 -4.57 2.87
CA LEU A 62 3.80 -3.91 1.57
C LEU A 62 2.37 -3.40 1.49
N ILE A 63 2.23 -2.09 1.31
CA ILE A 63 0.94 -1.42 1.25
C ILE A 63 0.70 -1.02 -0.18
N THR A 64 -0.31 -1.62 -0.78
CA THR A 64 -0.79 -1.32 -2.13
C THR A 64 -2.27 -0.99 -2.10
N GLY A 65 -2.81 -0.48 -3.19
CA GLY A 65 -4.23 -0.17 -3.26
C GLY A 65 -4.72 -0.12 -4.70
N VAL A 66 -6.00 0.15 -4.83
CA VAL A 66 -6.72 0.23 -6.11
C VAL A 66 -7.39 1.60 -6.29
N GLU A 67 -6.97 2.59 -5.51
CA GLU A 67 -7.52 3.93 -5.61
C GLU A 67 -6.95 4.68 -6.80
N ASP A 68 -7.81 5.44 -7.44
CA ASP A 68 -7.48 6.41 -8.48
C ASP A 68 -7.96 7.82 -8.06
N PRO A 69 -7.68 8.87 -8.84
CA PRO A 69 -8.13 10.23 -8.50
C PRO A 69 -9.65 10.39 -8.36
N ASP A 70 -10.44 9.49 -8.94
CA ASP A 70 -11.90 9.55 -8.93
C ASP A 70 -12.54 8.66 -7.87
N THR A 71 -11.75 7.85 -7.16
CA THR A 71 -12.26 6.87 -6.17
C THR A 71 -13.01 7.51 -5.03
N ARG A 72 -12.57 8.64 -4.50
CA ARG A 72 -13.21 9.39 -3.41
C ARG A 72 -13.33 8.60 -2.09
N ALA A 73 -12.36 7.77 -1.80
CA ALA A 73 -12.35 6.99 -0.55
C ALA A 73 -11.90 7.84 0.65
N PRO A 74 -12.39 7.58 1.83
CA PRO A 74 -13.63 6.91 2.18
C PRO A 74 -14.80 7.90 2.21
N SER A 75 -15.69 7.84 1.27
CA SER A 75 -16.83 8.78 1.20
C SER A 75 -18.03 8.18 0.48
N ALA A 76 -19.15 8.91 0.50
CA ALA A 76 -20.30 8.57 -0.33
C ALA A 76 -19.91 8.60 -1.81
N ASN A 77 -20.50 7.69 -2.60
CA ASN A 77 -20.20 7.51 -4.03
C ASN A 77 -18.73 7.12 -4.30
N GLU A 78 -18.10 6.42 -3.38
CA GLU A 78 -16.81 5.79 -3.63
C GLU A 78 -16.90 4.85 -4.83
N SER A 79 -15.88 4.89 -5.68
CA SER A 79 -15.83 4.10 -6.91
C SER A 79 -14.58 3.23 -6.97
N LEU A 80 -14.67 2.19 -7.76
CA LEU A 80 -13.56 1.29 -8.06
C LEU A 80 -13.41 1.16 -9.57
N HIS A 81 -12.21 1.44 -10.08
CA HIS A 81 -11.88 1.20 -11.48
C HIS A 81 -11.62 -0.30 -11.69
N ILE A 82 -12.52 -0.97 -12.41
CA ILE A 82 -12.53 -2.44 -12.52
C ILE A 82 -11.25 -2.98 -13.16
N ASP A 83 -10.71 -2.32 -14.17
CA ASP A 83 -9.48 -2.81 -14.83
C ASP A 83 -8.26 -2.66 -13.91
N ASP A 84 -8.18 -1.62 -13.09
CA ASP A 84 -7.13 -1.49 -12.09
C ASP A 84 -7.26 -2.55 -10.98
N PHE A 85 -8.47 -2.85 -10.56
CA PHE A 85 -8.71 -3.96 -9.64
C PHE A 85 -8.24 -5.31 -10.21
N LYS A 86 -8.54 -5.59 -11.47
CA LYS A 86 -8.05 -6.80 -12.14
C LYS A 86 -6.52 -6.87 -12.18
N ARG A 87 -5.87 -5.74 -12.49
CA ARG A 87 -4.41 -5.63 -12.49
C ARG A 87 -3.82 -5.84 -11.09
N ALA A 88 -4.46 -5.30 -10.07
CA ALA A 88 -4.05 -5.51 -8.68
C ALA A 88 -4.08 -6.99 -8.29
N VAL A 89 -5.16 -7.70 -8.67
CA VAL A 89 -5.28 -9.15 -8.45
C VAL A 89 -4.16 -9.92 -9.17
N VAL A 90 -3.88 -9.58 -10.42
CA VAL A 90 -2.78 -10.21 -11.18
C VAL A 90 -1.43 -9.92 -10.53
N ALA A 91 -1.17 -8.68 -10.12
CA ALA A 91 0.08 -8.31 -9.47
C ALA A 91 0.30 -9.11 -8.18
N GLU A 92 -0.73 -9.24 -7.35
CA GLU A 92 -0.65 -10.00 -6.10
C GLU A 92 -0.41 -11.49 -6.36
N ALA A 93 -1.10 -12.09 -7.34
CA ALA A 93 -0.89 -13.47 -7.74
C ALA A 93 0.54 -13.73 -8.23
N LEU A 94 1.08 -12.85 -9.07
CA LEU A 94 2.46 -12.92 -9.55
C LEU A 94 3.47 -12.79 -8.42
N TRP A 95 3.23 -11.85 -7.50
CA TRP A 95 4.08 -11.65 -6.34
C TRP A 95 4.13 -12.88 -5.45
N LEU A 96 2.97 -13.44 -5.08
CA LEU A 96 2.88 -14.67 -4.27
C LEU A 96 3.59 -15.85 -4.94
N ALA A 97 3.42 -16.01 -6.25
CA ALA A 97 4.10 -17.06 -7.00
C ALA A 97 5.64 -16.90 -6.96
N ARG A 98 6.13 -15.67 -7.03
CA ARG A 98 7.57 -15.36 -6.97
C ARG A 98 8.18 -15.54 -5.59
N LEU A 99 7.41 -15.35 -4.53
CA LEU A 99 7.87 -15.60 -3.16
C LEU A 99 8.04 -17.09 -2.86
N SER A 100 7.26 -17.95 -3.51
CA SER A 100 7.32 -19.40 -3.32
C SER A 100 8.38 -20.11 -4.17
N ALA A 101 9.00 -19.37 -5.06
CA ALA A 101 10.02 -19.89 -5.99
C ALA A 101 11.40 -20.02 -5.36
#